data_757b22fd58acd563af99818387e60ec1
#
_entry.id   757b22fd58acd563af99818387e60ec1
#
_cell.length_a   1.000
_cell.length_b   1.000
_cell.length_c   1.000
_cell.angle_alpha   90.00
_cell.angle_beta   90.00
_cell.angle_gamma   90.00
#
_symmetry.space_group_name_H-M   'P 1'
#
loop_
_entity.id
_entity.type
_entity.pdbx_description
1 polymer ?
#
loop_
_entity_poly.entity_id
_entity_poly.type
_entity_poly.pdbx_seq_one_letter_code
_entity_poly.pdbx_strand_id
1 'polypeptide(L)'
;MKILNFGSLNLDYVYGVEHFVMAGETISSSSRDTFCGGKGLNQSVALAKAGGNVFHAGNIGAEGGMLRDMLESAGVDTHLTKEVGVPTGHAIIQVNEKGNNCIILFGGANQQITSAQTDATLAEFSAGDYLILQNEVNMLAEIIDKAYAKGMVIFLNPSPFDDKLKSIDYNKISYILLNEVEGAAISGKTEADEILDAIRAKYPKMKVVLTLGENGSVYDDGKERTAQSIFKVKAVDTTAAGDTFTGYFVTALAEGRTPAEALKRAAG
;
A
#
# COMPACT_ATOMS: atom_id res chain seq x y z
N MET A 1 -15.97 -4.52 12.81
CA MET A 1 -14.79 -5.10 12.15
C MET A 1 -13.65 -4.11 12.29
N LYS A 2 -12.47 -4.54 12.72
CA LYS A 2 -11.25 -3.75 12.76
C LYS A 2 -10.47 -3.91 11.46
N ILE A 3 -9.77 -2.85 11.04
CA ILE A 3 -8.89 -2.85 9.88
C ILE A 3 -7.48 -2.50 10.38
N LEU A 4 -6.58 -3.48 10.40
CA LEU A 4 -5.17 -3.27 10.68
C LEU A 4 -4.46 -2.97 9.36
N ASN A 5 -3.80 -1.84 9.24
CA ASN A 5 -2.80 -1.60 8.21
C ASN A 5 -1.41 -1.73 8.83
N PHE A 6 -0.67 -2.78 8.48
CA PHE A 6 0.70 -2.97 8.95
C PHE A 6 1.63 -2.55 7.82
N GLY A 7 2.07 -1.29 7.86
CA GLY A 7 2.66 -0.66 6.68
C GLY A 7 3.73 0.39 6.98
N SER A 8 4.26 0.94 5.91
CA SER A 8 5.34 1.93 5.89
C SER A 8 4.89 3.32 6.27
N LEU A 9 5.81 4.06 6.87
CA LEU A 9 5.71 5.49 7.18
C LEU A 9 6.99 6.16 6.67
N ASN A 10 6.86 7.10 5.72
CA ASN A 10 8.00 7.77 5.10
C ASN A 10 7.91 9.29 5.18
N LEU A 11 9.05 9.93 5.35
CA LEU A 11 9.22 11.36 5.12
C LEU A 11 9.70 11.56 3.67
N ASP A 12 8.90 12.23 2.85
CA ASP A 12 9.24 12.50 1.46
C ASP A 12 9.89 13.87 1.36
N TYR A 13 11.21 13.89 1.16
CA TYR A 13 12.01 15.10 0.95
C TYR A 13 12.06 15.42 -0.54
N VAL A 14 11.27 16.40 -0.96
CA VAL A 14 11.14 16.80 -2.36
C VAL A 14 12.04 18.01 -2.64
N TYR A 15 12.96 17.85 -3.58
CA TYR A 15 13.89 18.88 -4.03
C TYR A 15 13.54 19.32 -5.45
N GLY A 16 13.23 20.59 -5.65
CA GLY A 16 13.13 21.19 -6.97
C GLY A 16 14.53 21.37 -7.57
N VAL A 17 14.77 20.83 -8.76
CA VAL A 17 16.06 20.88 -9.45
C VAL A 17 15.85 21.26 -10.91
N GLU A 18 16.87 21.86 -11.54
CA GLU A 18 16.87 22.14 -12.99
C GLU A 18 16.92 20.83 -13.79
N HIS A 19 17.81 19.93 -13.40
CA HIS A 19 17.97 18.59 -13.95
C HIS A 19 18.38 17.60 -12.83
N PHE A 20 18.27 16.31 -13.08
CA PHE A 20 18.71 15.30 -12.11
C PHE A 20 20.22 15.28 -12.01
N VAL A 21 20.74 15.28 -10.76
CA VAL A 21 22.18 15.26 -10.52
C VAL A 21 22.84 14.03 -11.16
N MET A 22 23.95 14.25 -11.83
CA MET A 22 24.74 13.18 -12.47
C MET A 22 26.00 12.84 -11.66
N ALA A 23 26.63 11.70 -11.98
CA ALA A 23 27.87 11.29 -11.31
C ALA A 23 28.98 12.36 -11.45
N GLY A 24 29.56 12.76 -10.31
CA GLY A 24 30.59 13.77 -10.25
C GLY A 24 30.08 15.22 -10.29
N GLU A 25 28.78 15.43 -10.35
CA GLU A 25 28.19 16.78 -10.39
C GLU A 25 27.70 17.20 -9.00
N THR A 26 27.71 18.52 -8.78
CA THR A 26 27.09 19.19 -7.63
C THR A 26 26.15 20.27 -8.15
N ILE A 27 24.87 20.17 -7.83
CA ILE A 27 23.85 21.15 -8.21
C ILE A 27 23.21 21.78 -6.97
N SER A 28 22.63 22.96 -7.12
CA SER A 28 21.79 23.58 -6.08
C SER A 28 20.34 23.33 -6.36
N SER A 29 19.58 22.95 -5.33
CA SER A 29 18.12 22.88 -5.43
C SER A 29 17.51 24.27 -5.35
N SER A 30 16.42 24.49 -6.07
CA SER A 30 15.61 25.72 -6.04
C SER A 30 14.62 25.75 -4.87
N SER A 31 14.18 24.58 -4.39
CA SER A 31 13.28 24.40 -3.25
C SER A 31 13.54 23.08 -2.53
N ARG A 32 13.08 23.00 -1.27
CA ARG A 32 13.02 21.76 -0.51
C ARG A 32 11.75 21.76 0.33
N ASP A 33 10.91 20.77 0.09
CA ASP A 33 9.68 20.53 0.84
C ASP A 33 9.72 19.16 1.52
N THR A 34 8.92 18.99 2.58
CA THR A 34 8.78 17.71 3.28
C THR A 34 7.30 17.33 3.35
N PHE A 35 6.99 16.13 2.88
CA PHE A 35 5.63 15.61 2.90
C PHE A 35 5.57 14.29 3.67
N CYS A 36 4.36 13.98 4.17
CA CYS A 36 4.06 12.66 4.69
C CYS A 36 3.82 11.71 3.53
N GLY A 37 4.50 10.56 3.52
CA GLY A 37 4.42 9.56 2.48
C GLY A 37 4.53 8.14 3.01
N GLY A 38 4.75 7.21 2.08
CA GLY A 38 4.73 5.77 2.32
C GLY A 38 3.36 5.18 2.03
N LYS A 39 3.36 4.02 1.35
CA LYS A 39 2.11 3.33 0.96
C LYS A 39 1.25 2.98 2.18
N GLY A 40 1.88 2.56 3.28
CA GLY A 40 1.16 2.27 4.52
C GLY A 40 0.43 3.49 5.07
N LEU A 41 1.08 4.67 5.13
CA LEU A 41 0.44 5.91 5.54
C LEU A 41 -0.73 6.27 4.61
N ASN A 42 -0.47 6.31 3.30
CA ASN A 42 -1.47 6.72 2.31
C ASN A 42 -2.71 5.82 2.36
N GLN A 43 -2.52 4.51 2.44
CA GLN A 43 -3.62 3.55 2.53
C GLN A 43 -4.38 3.68 3.87
N SER A 44 -3.70 3.90 5.00
CA SER A 44 -4.37 4.14 6.29
C SER A 44 -5.23 5.38 6.28
N VAL A 45 -4.72 6.49 5.73
CA VAL A 45 -5.48 7.73 5.57
C VAL A 45 -6.69 7.52 4.67
N ALA A 46 -6.52 6.80 3.55
CA ALA A 46 -7.61 6.52 2.62
C ALA A 46 -8.69 5.61 3.25
N LEU A 47 -8.29 4.57 3.98
CA LEU A 47 -9.20 3.69 4.73
C LEU A 47 -10.03 4.48 5.75
N ALA A 48 -9.40 5.36 6.52
CA ALA A 48 -10.07 6.17 7.54
C ALA A 48 -11.01 7.20 6.92
N LYS A 49 -10.58 7.90 5.86
CA LYS A 49 -11.43 8.84 5.10
C LYS A 49 -12.63 8.15 4.46
N ALA A 50 -12.49 6.88 4.10
CA ALA A 50 -13.60 6.06 3.62
C ALA A 50 -14.55 5.60 4.74
N GLY A 51 -14.28 5.88 6.03
CA GLY A 51 -15.11 5.53 7.17
C GLY A 51 -14.71 4.23 7.87
N GLY A 52 -13.54 3.68 7.58
CA GLY A 52 -13.03 2.47 8.22
C GLY A 52 -12.61 2.67 9.68
N ASN A 53 -12.73 1.63 10.50
CA ASN A 53 -12.17 1.57 11.86
C ASN A 53 -10.72 1.09 11.76
N VAL A 54 -9.78 2.03 11.58
CA VAL A 54 -8.40 1.78 11.13
C VAL A 54 -7.41 1.90 12.28
N PHE A 55 -6.54 0.90 12.37
CA PHE A 55 -5.37 0.83 13.23
C PHE A 55 -4.13 0.78 12.35
N HIS A 56 -3.14 1.63 12.61
CA HIS A 56 -1.86 1.59 11.91
C HIS A 56 -0.78 1.00 12.78
N ALA A 57 -0.16 -0.09 12.32
CA ALA A 57 1.06 -0.65 12.89
C ALA A 57 2.24 -0.41 11.95
N GLY A 58 3.34 0.05 12.52
CA GLY A 58 4.56 0.39 11.78
C GLY A 58 5.59 1.01 12.71
N ASN A 59 6.69 1.48 12.15
CA ASN A 59 7.75 2.11 12.93
C ASN A 59 8.15 3.46 12.35
N ILE A 60 8.48 4.40 13.24
CA ILE A 60 9.07 5.71 12.94
C ILE A 60 10.36 5.91 13.76
N GLY A 61 11.23 6.78 13.32
CA GLY A 61 12.31 7.34 14.14
C GLY A 61 11.82 8.56 14.93
N ALA A 62 12.71 9.15 15.72
CA ALA A 62 12.38 10.31 16.59
C ALA A 62 11.84 11.53 15.80
N GLU A 63 12.21 11.68 14.52
CA GLU A 63 11.78 12.76 13.63
C GLU A 63 10.43 12.49 12.95
N GLY A 64 9.88 11.27 13.09
CA GLY A 64 8.68 10.83 12.39
C GLY A 64 7.35 11.33 12.97
N GLY A 65 7.35 12.21 13.99
CA GLY A 65 6.13 12.67 14.68
C GLY A 65 5.05 13.18 13.74
N MET A 66 5.42 13.94 12.70
CA MET A 66 4.46 14.45 11.72
C MET A 66 3.66 13.38 10.98
N LEU A 67 4.23 12.16 10.83
CA LEU A 67 3.53 11.03 10.20
C LEU A 67 2.43 10.48 11.12
N ARG A 68 2.71 10.40 12.42
CA ARG A 68 1.71 10.04 13.42
C ARG A 68 0.59 11.08 13.48
N ASP A 69 0.94 12.37 13.54
CA ASP A 69 -0.03 13.47 13.55
C ASP A 69 -0.95 13.43 12.32
N MET A 70 -0.40 13.13 11.14
CA MET A 70 -1.19 12.97 9.91
C MET A 70 -2.19 11.81 10.02
N LEU A 71 -1.77 10.65 10.52
CA LEU A 71 -2.64 9.50 10.73
C LEU A 71 -3.76 9.82 11.72
N GLU A 72 -3.43 10.40 12.88
CA GLU A 72 -4.38 10.77 13.93
C GLU A 72 -5.38 11.82 13.44
N SER A 73 -4.93 12.81 12.69
CA SER A 73 -5.79 13.83 12.07
C SER A 73 -6.80 13.24 11.09
N ALA A 74 -6.46 12.10 10.45
CA ALA A 74 -7.36 11.36 9.58
C ALA A 74 -8.30 10.41 10.33
N GLY A 75 -8.16 10.26 11.67
CA GLY A 75 -8.97 9.37 12.49
C GLY A 75 -8.43 7.93 12.59
N VAL A 76 -7.14 7.72 12.28
CA VAL A 76 -6.47 6.42 12.43
C VAL A 76 -5.97 6.27 13.86
N ASP A 77 -6.17 5.10 14.46
CA ASP A 77 -5.58 4.74 15.74
C ASP A 77 -4.10 4.37 15.55
N THR A 78 -3.19 5.09 16.20
CA THR A 78 -1.74 4.99 16.04
C THR A 78 -1.02 4.33 17.21
N HIS A 79 -1.73 3.79 18.21
CA HIS A 79 -1.10 3.23 19.41
C HIS A 79 -0.16 2.03 19.12
N LEU A 80 -0.33 1.38 17.96
CA LEU A 80 0.52 0.31 17.45
C LEU A 80 1.73 0.82 16.63
N THR A 81 1.82 2.13 16.37
CA THR A 81 2.98 2.75 15.74
C THR A 81 4.06 2.99 16.79
N LYS A 82 5.26 2.42 16.57
CA LYS A 82 6.37 2.47 17.51
C LYS A 82 7.47 3.43 17.06
N GLU A 83 8.07 4.12 18.02
CA GLU A 83 9.32 4.84 17.81
C GLU A 83 10.49 3.89 18.07
N VAL A 84 11.46 3.88 17.14
CA VAL A 84 12.66 3.05 17.20
C VAL A 84 13.92 3.89 17.08
N GLY A 85 15.07 3.35 17.51
CA GLY A 85 16.34 4.07 17.59
C GLY A 85 17.09 4.28 16.25
N VAL A 86 16.36 4.21 15.11
CA VAL A 86 16.93 4.46 13.77
C VAL A 86 16.08 5.51 13.05
N PRO A 87 16.63 6.21 12.05
CA PRO A 87 15.87 7.22 11.30
C PRO A 87 14.61 6.63 10.67
N THR A 88 13.58 7.45 10.59
CA THR A 88 12.33 7.15 9.85
C THR A 88 12.65 6.77 8.40
N GLY A 89 11.85 5.87 7.83
CA GLY A 89 11.87 5.63 6.38
C GLY A 89 11.67 6.94 5.64
N HIS A 90 12.40 7.15 4.54
CA HIS A 90 12.27 8.40 3.79
C HIS A 90 12.59 8.21 2.30
N ALA A 91 12.06 9.12 1.50
CA ALA A 91 12.39 9.26 0.10
C ALA A 91 13.11 10.59 -0.13
N ILE A 92 14.18 10.57 -0.92
CA ILE A 92 14.78 11.78 -1.52
C ILE A 92 14.27 11.83 -2.95
N ILE A 93 13.49 12.85 -3.24
CA ILE A 93 12.79 13.01 -4.52
C ILE A 93 13.30 14.26 -5.20
N GLN A 94 13.94 14.12 -6.36
CA GLN A 94 14.25 15.21 -7.23
C GLN A 94 13.11 15.42 -8.21
N VAL A 95 12.66 16.66 -8.39
CA VAL A 95 11.63 17.03 -9.37
C VAL A 95 12.20 18.11 -10.27
N ASN A 96 12.27 17.85 -11.58
CA ASN A 96 12.78 18.84 -12.53
C ASN A 96 11.65 19.76 -13.06
N GLU A 97 12.03 20.81 -13.79
CA GLU A 97 11.09 21.79 -14.36
C GLU A 97 10.02 21.19 -15.27
N LYS A 98 10.24 19.99 -15.81
CA LYS A 98 9.28 19.26 -16.65
C LYS A 98 8.31 18.41 -15.84
N GLY A 99 8.43 18.40 -14.49
CA GLY A 99 7.63 17.58 -13.62
C GLY A 99 8.04 16.11 -13.55
N ASN A 100 9.15 15.71 -14.17
CA ASN A 100 9.68 14.36 -14.01
C ASN A 100 10.33 14.22 -12.63
N ASN A 101 10.33 13.02 -12.08
CA ASN A 101 10.96 12.73 -10.80
C ASN A 101 12.02 11.62 -10.87
N CYS A 102 12.92 11.64 -9.89
CA CYS A 102 13.90 10.61 -9.62
C CYS A 102 13.93 10.39 -8.11
N ILE A 103 13.81 9.15 -7.65
CA ILE A 103 13.54 8.82 -6.25
C ILE A 103 14.61 7.87 -5.71
N ILE A 104 15.17 8.21 -4.54
CA ILE A 104 16.00 7.32 -3.73
C ILE A 104 15.20 7.00 -2.47
N LEU A 105 14.98 5.73 -2.20
CA LEU A 105 14.23 5.25 -1.03
C LEU A 105 15.19 4.70 0.03
N PHE A 106 14.98 5.11 1.28
CA PHE A 106 15.65 4.55 2.45
C PHE A 106 14.60 3.94 3.38
N GLY A 107 14.68 2.63 3.63
CA GLY A 107 13.68 1.91 4.42
C GLY A 107 13.64 2.30 5.90
N GLY A 108 14.80 2.61 6.50
CA GLY A 108 14.90 3.09 7.89
C GLY A 108 14.11 2.26 8.89
N ALA A 109 13.32 2.95 9.71
CA ALA A 109 12.46 2.37 10.73
C ALA A 109 11.48 1.30 10.19
N ASN A 110 11.04 1.42 8.93
CA ASN A 110 10.17 0.42 8.29
C ASN A 110 10.81 -0.97 8.21
N GLN A 111 12.13 -1.06 8.29
CA GLN A 111 12.90 -2.30 8.25
C GLN A 111 13.29 -2.80 9.66
N GLN A 112 12.67 -2.27 10.72
CA GLN A 112 12.97 -2.59 12.13
C GLN A 112 11.80 -3.29 12.85
N ILE A 113 10.83 -3.82 12.11
CA ILE A 113 9.75 -4.62 12.68
C ILE A 113 10.35 -5.93 13.20
N THR A 114 9.93 -6.33 14.41
CA THR A 114 10.38 -7.57 15.07
C THR A 114 9.24 -8.58 15.18
N SER A 115 9.60 -9.87 15.34
CA SER A 115 8.62 -10.92 15.61
C SER A 115 7.78 -10.64 16.86
N ALA A 116 8.41 -10.13 17.93
CA ALA A 116 7.70 -9.75 19.15
C ALA A 116 6.71 -8.60 18.93
N GLN A 117 7.06 -7.61 18.09
CA GLN A 117 6.14 -6.54 17.71
C GLN A 117 4.96 -7.09 16.90
N THR A 118 5.24 -7.99 15.94
CA THR A 118 4.20 -8.66 15.16
C THR A 118 3.22 -9.41 16.06
N ASP A 119 3.73 -10.20 17.00
CA ASP A 119 2.90 -10.95 17.96
C ASP A 119 2.03 -10.04 18.82
N ALA A 120 2.62 -9.00 19.40
CA ALA A 120 1.91 -8.03 20.23
C ALA A 120 0.83 -7.29 19.43
N THR A 121 1.14 -6.86 18.20
CA THR A 121 0.18 -6.20 17.30
C THR A 121 -0.98 -7.14 16.97
N LEU A 122 -0.70 -8.33 16.47
CA LEU A 122 -1.75 -9.26 16.06
C LEU A 122 -2.58 -9.77 17.25
N ALA A 123 -2.09 -9.73 18.50
CA ALA A 123 -2.84 -10.12 19.69
C ALA A 123 -4.13 -9.29 19.88
N GLU A 124 -4.16 -8.06 19.38
CA GLU A 124 -5.31 -7.13 19.50
C GLU A 124 -6.42 -7.36 18.46
N PHE A 125 -6.20 -8.26 17.49
CA PHE A 125 -7.13 -8.56 16.41
C PHE A 125 -7.66 -9.99 16.52
N SER A 126 -8.75 -10.26 15.80
CA SER A 126 -9.49 -11.52 15.84
C SER A 126 -9.69 -12.10 14.44
N ALA A 127 -10.14 -13.35 14.37
CA ALA A 127 -10.57 -13.95 13.11
C ALA A 127 -11.67 -13.09 12.46
N GLY A 128 -11.52 -12.88 11.14
CA GLY A 128 -12.42 -12.04 10.36
C GLY A 128 -12.04 -10.55 10.32
N ASP A 129 -11.18 -10.05 11.24
CA ASP A 129 -10.62 -8.71 11.08
C ASP A 129 -9.73 -8.63 9.83
N TYR A 130 -9.60 -7.43 9.27
CA TYR A 130 -8.85 -7.18 8.05
C TYR A 130 -7.41 -6.81 8.35
N LEU A 131 -6.48 -7.34 7.56
CA LEU A 131 -5.07 -6.97 7.54
C LEU A 131 -4.70 -6.46 6.16
N ILE A 132 -4.18 -5.24 6.08
CA ILE A 132 -3.70 -4.60 4.86
C ILE A 132 -2.18 -4.55 4.91
N LEU A 133 -1.54 -4.96 3.83
CA LEU A 133 -0.09 -5.04 3.70
C LEU A 133 0.40 -4.47 2.37
N GLN A 134 1.61 -3.90 2.38
CA GLN A 134 2.36 -3.48 1.21
C GLN A 134 3.78 -4.06 1.29
N ASN A 135 4.56 -3.99 0.20
CA ASN A 135 5.93 -4.51 0.20
C ASN A 135 6.97 -3.46 0.57
N GLU A 136 6.70 -2.66 1.61
CA GLU A 136 7.65 -1.61 2.07
C GLU A 136 8.20 -1.85 3.49
N VAL A 137 7.75 -2.90 4.16
CA VAL A 137 8.20 -3.29 5.50
C VAL A 137 8.95 -4.62 5.47
N ASN A 138 9.77 -4.87 6.49
CA ASN A 138 10.35 -6.20 6.70
C ASN A 138 9.33 -7.16 7.33
N MET A 139 9.69 -8.42 7.52
CA MET A 139 8.89 -9.47 8.16
C MET A 139 7.58 -9.82 7.45
N LEU A 140 7.37 -9.39 6.21
CA LEU A 140 6.10 -9.54 5.48
C LEU A 140 5.59 -11.00 5.49
N ALA A 141 6.44 -11.97 5.21
CA ALA A 141 6.08 -13.39 5.21
C ALA A 141 5.60 -13.86 6.59
N GLU A 142 6.30 -13.47 7.67
CA GLU A 142 5.93 -13.83 9.03
C GLU A 142 4.61 -13.17 9.47
N ILE A 143 4.40 -11.91 9.12
CA ILE A 143 3.13 -11.20 9.39
C ILE A 143 1.97 -11.92 8.72
N ILE A 144 2.13 -12.29 7.44
CA ILE A 144 1.13 -13.05 6.67
C ILE A 144 0.84 -14.40 7.34
N ASP A 145 1.89 -15.14 7.70
CA ASP A 145 1.74 -16.48 8.30
C ASP A 145 0.97 -16.44 9.62
N LYS A 146 1.32 -15.50 10.49
CA LYS A 146 0.67 -15.35 11.79
C LYS A 146 -0.78 -14.85 11.67
N ALA A 147 -1.04 -13.89 10.78
CA ALA A 147 -2.38 -13.39 10.53
C ALA A 147 -3.29 -14.44 9.90
N TYR A 148 -2.76 -15.23 8.95
CA TYR A 148 -3.49 -16.36 8.37
C TYR A 148 -3.86 -17.41 9.41
N ALA A 149 -2.90 -17.80 10.27
CA ALA A 149 -3.15 -18.75 11.36
C ALA A 149 -4.21 -18.24 12.35
N LYS A 150 -4.35 -16.93 12.49
CA LYS A 150 -5.37 -16.28 13.32
C LYS A 150 -6.74 -16.18 12.63
N GLY A 151 -6.82 -16.46 11.33
CA GLY A 151 -8.05 -16.37 10.55
C GLY A 151 -8.43 -14.95 10.11
N MET A 152 -7.46 -14.04 10.04
CA MET A 152 -7.67 -12.69 9.51
C MET A 152 -7.85 -12.73 7.99
N VAL A 153 -8.56 -11.75 7.45
CA VAL A 153 -8.71 -11.54 6.00
C VAL A 153 -7.57 -10.66 5.52
N ILE A 154 -6.68 -11.22 4.69
CA ILE A 154 -5.42 -10.57 4.31
C ILE A 154 -5.55 -9.94 2.92
N PHE A 155 -5.30 -8.63 2.85
CA PHE A 155 -5.21 -7.82 1.64
C PHE A 155 -3.75 -7.47 1.40
N LEU A 156 -3.22 -7.80 0.23
CA LEU A 156 -1.85 -7.47 -0.17
C LEU A 156 -1.87 -6.53 -1.37
N ASN A 157 -1.24 -5.37 -1.24
CA ASN A 157 -0.78 -4.58 -2.36
C ASN A 157 0.72 -4.88 -2.56
N PRO A 158 1.14 -5.63 -3.60
CA PRO A 158 2.52 -6.11 -3.73
C PRO A 158 3.51 -5.03 -4.23
N SER A 159 3.20 -3.77 -4.01
CA SER A 159 4.01 -2.62 -4.46
C SER A 159 4.95 -2.11 -3.35
N PRO A 160 6.19 -1.75 -3.68
CA PRO A 160 6.89 -2.00 -4.95
C PRO A 160 7.21 -3.49 -5.13
N PHE A 161 7.07 -3.99 -6.36
CA PHE A 161 7.34 -5.41 -6.63
C PHE A 161 8.85 -5.69 -6.65
N ASP A 162 9.31 -6.59 -5.77
CA ASP A 162 10.70 -7.03 -5.69
C ASP A 162 10.83 -8.50 -5.30
N ASP A 163 12.07 -8.98 -5.19
CA ASP A 163 12.38 -10.39 -4.89
C ASP A 163 11.95 -10.84 -3.48
N LYS A 164 11.68 -9.93 -2.55
CA LYS A 164 11.18 -10.28 -1.20
C LYS A 164 9.82 -10.98 -1.28
N LEU A 165 9.01 -10.61 -2.26
CA LEU A 165 7.70 -11.22 -2.52
C LEU A 165 7.76 -12.69 -2.94
N LYS A 166 8.95 -13.20 -3.35
CA LYS A 166 9.14 -14.63 -3.62
C LYS A 166 9.12 -15.50 -2.37
N SER A 167 9.31 -14.91 -1.20
CA SER A 167 9.33 -15.61 0.09
C SER A 167 7.94 -15.78 0.73
N ILE A 168 6.90 -15.12 0.22
CA ILE A 168 5.55 -15.21 0.78
C ILE A 168 4.75 -16.37 0.18
N ASP A 169 3.84 -16.92 0.98
CA ASP A 169 2.87 -17.92 0.52
C ASP A 169 1.58 -17.22 0.06
N TYR A 170 1.43 -17.01 -1.24
CA TYR A 170 0.25 -16.38 -1.83
C TYR A 170 -1.05 -17.12 -1.56
N ASN A 171 -1.02 -18.42 -1.22
CA ASN A 171 -2.24 -19.16 -0.85
C ASN A 171 -2.86 -18.69 0.47
N LYS A 172 -2.13 -17.91 1.28
CA LYS A 172 -2.60 -17.30 2.52
C LYS A 172 -3.22 -15.92 2.31
N ILE A 173 -3.09 -15.35 1.11
CA ILE A 173 -3.65 -14.04 0.75
C ILE A 173 -5.11 -14.20 0.34
N SER A 174 -5.98 -13.40 0.96
CA SER A 174 -7.42 -13.39 0.65
C SER A 174 -7.72 -12.53 -0.58
N TYR A 175 -7.07 -11.37 -0.67
CA TYR A 175 -7.20 -10.41 -1.76
C TYR A 175 -5.84 -9.88 -2.15
N ILE A 176 -5.57 -9.79 -3.45
CA ILE A 176 -4.42 -9.06 -3.98
C ILE A 176 -4.92 -7.87 -4.81
N LEU A 177 -4.38 -6.68 -4.50
CA LEU A 177 -4.66 -5.44 -5.24
C LEU A 177 -3.39 -5.02 -5.95
N LEU A 178 -3.40 -4.99 -7.28
CA LEU A 178 -2.20 -4.79 -8.08
C LEU A 178 -2.53 -4.01 -9.35
N ASN A 179 -1.52 -3.39 -9.93
CA ASN A 179 -1.60 -2.79 -11.25
C ASN A 179 -1.09 -3.74 -12.35
N GLU A 180 -1.10 -3.29 -13.60
CA GLU A 180 -0.66 -4.08 -14.76
C GLU A 180 0.81 -4.51 -14.66
N VAL A 181 1.69 -3.65 -14.12
CA VAL A 181 3.12 -3.93 -13.98
C VAL A 181 3.36 -5.05 -12.95
N GLU A 182 2.71 -4.96 -11.80
CA GLU A 182 2.78 -5.96 -10.74
C GLU A 182 2.10 -7.26 -11.18
N GLY A 183 0.96 -7.14 -11.89
CA GLY A 183 0.26 -8.26 -12.49
C GLY A 183 1.14 -9.02 -13.49
N ALA A 184 1.85 -8.30 -14.35
CA ALA A 184 2.79 -8.90 -15.29
C ALA A 184 3.96 -9.60 -14.58
N ALA A 185 4.49 -9.01 -13.51
CA ALA A 185 5.58 -9.59 -12.73
C ALA A 185 5.18 -10.91 -12.04
N ILE A 186 3.93 -11.03 -11.55
CA ILE A 186 3.42 -12.22 -10.87
C ILE A 186 3.00 -13.31 -11.85
N SER A 187 2.35 -12.92 -12.95
CA SER A 187 1.72 -13.84 -13.91
C SER A 187 2.62 -14.24 -15.09
N GLY A 188 3.58 -13.37 -15.43
CA GLY A 188 4.36 -13.49 -16.68
C GLY A 188 3.55 -13.12 -17.94
N LYS A 189 2.41 -12.42 -17.79
CA LYS A 189 1.49 -11.99 -18.84
C LYS A 189 1.35 -10.49 -18.88
N THR A 190 0.94 -9.91 -20.01
CA THR A 190 0.78 -8.46 -20.17
C THR A 190 -0.66 -8.02 -20.36
N GLU A 191 -1.51 -8.87 -20.94
CA GLU A 191 -2.91 -8.56 -21.16
C GLU A 191 -3.74 -8.81 -19.89
N ALA A 192 -4.66 -7.92 -19.56
CA ALA A 192 -5.41 -7.93 -18.32
C ALA A 192 -6.12 -9.28 -18.06
N ASP A 193 -6.82 -9.82 -19.06
CA ASP A 193 -7.51 -11.10 -18.92
C ASP A 193 -6.53 -12.26 -18.74
N GLU A 194 -5.39 -12.27 -19.45
CA GLU A 194 -4.36 -13.30 -19.29
C GLU A 194 -3.67 -13.21 -17.91
N ILE A 195 -3.47 -12.00 -17.36
CA ILE A 195 -2.96 -11.80 -16.01
C ILE A 195 -3.90 -12.44 -14.99
N LEU A 196 -5.19 -12.12 -15.08
CA LEU A 196 -6.22 -12.65 -14.18
C LEU A 196 -6.31 -14.17 -14.26
N ASP A 197 -6.34 -14.73 -15.47
CA ASP A 197 -6.42 -16.17 -15.69
C ASP A 197 -5.19 -16.91 -15.15
N ALA A 198 -3.99 -16.37 -15.37
CA ALA A 198 -2.74 -16.96 -14.89
C ALA A 198 -2.63 -16.92 -13.35
N ILE A 199 -2.99 -15.79 -12.72
CA ILE A 199 -3.02 -15.68 -11.25
C ILE A 199 -4.07 -16.64 -10.67
N ARG A 200 -5.25 -16.71 -11.28
CA ARG A 200 -6.33 -17.62 -10.89
C ARG A 200 -5.92 -19.09 -10.98
N ALA A 201 -5.26 -19.49 -12.08
CA ALA A 201 -4.78 -20.86 -12.25
C ALA A 201 -3.78 -21.25 -11.15
N LYS A 202 -2.94 -20.32 -10.71
CA LYS A 202 -1.91 -20.55 -9.70
C LYS A 202 -2.43 -20.46 -8.26
N TYR A 203 -3.38 -19.56 -8.00
CA TYR A 203 -3.91 -19.24 -6.67
C TYR A 203 -5.45 -19.20 -6.67
N PRO A 204 -6.13 -20.35 -6.79
CA PRO A 204 -7.58 -20.43 -7.08
C PRO A 204 -8.49 -19.87 -5.97
N LYS A 205 -7.99 -19.65 -4.76
CA LYS A 205 -8.76 -19.08 -3.64
C LYS A 205 -8.56 -17.57 -3.46
N MET A 206 -7.50 -17.01 -4.06
CA MET A 206 -7.16 -15.60 -3.94
C MET A 206 -8.06 -14.78 -4.85
N LYS A 207 -8.61 -13.69 -4.33
CA LYS A 207 -9.40 -12.73 -5.09
C LYS A 207 -8.47 -11.65 -5.63
N VAL A 208 -8.64 -11.26 -6.88
CA VAL A 208 -7.75 -10.33 -7.58
C VAL A 208 -8.50 -9.05 -7.88
N VAL A 209 -7.87 -7.92 -7.59
CA VAL A 209 -8.29 -6.59 -8.03
C VAL A 209 -7.17 -6.02 -8.86
N LEU A 210 -7.39 -5.94 -10.18
CA LEU A 210 -6.42 -5.41 -11.14
C LEU A 210 -6.83 -4.00 -11.54
N THR A 211 -5.97 -3.01 -11.27
CA THR A 211 -6.14 -1.63 -11.72
C THR A 211 -5.45 -1.44 -13.06
N LEU A 212 -6.12 -0.74 -13.99
CA LEU A 212 -5.74 -0.57 -15.40
C LEU A 212 -5.57 0.92 -15.76
N GLY A 213 -5.15 1.74 -14.79
CA GLY A 213 -5.01 3.17 -14.98
C GLY A 213 -6.31 3.81 -15.49
N GLU A 214 -6.24 4.51 -16.62
CA GLU A 214 -7.40 5.15 -17.24
C GLU A 214 -8.43 4.19 -17.85
N ASN A 215 -8.12 2.90 -17.91
CA ASN A 215 -9.05 1.86 -18.35
C ASN A 215 -9.90 1.30 -17.18
N GLY A 216 -9.69 1.78 -15.95
CA GLY A 216 -10.50 1.41 -14.79
C GLY A 216 -9.90 0.26 -13.98
N SER A 217 -10.73 -0.68 -13.56
CA SER A 217 -10.31 -1.81 -12.72
C SER A 217 -11.18 -3.04 -12.94
N VAL A 218 -10.63 -4.20 -12.63
CA VAL A 218 -11.32 -5.49 -12.72
C VAL A 218 -11.16 -6.26 -11.41
N TYR A 219 -12.26 -6.78 -10.89
CA TYR A 219 -12.30 -7.75 -9.81
C TYR A 219 -12.52 -9.15 -10.36
N ASP A 220 -11.83 -10.15 -9.84
CA ASP A 220 -12.01 -11.56 -10.18
C ASP A 220 -11.88 -12.43 -8.92
N ASP A 221 -12.90 -13.25 -8.62
CA ASP A 221 -12.87 -14.22 -7.51
C ASP A 221 -12.97 -15.69 -7.99
N GLY A 222 -12.90 -15.89 -9.33
CA GLY A 222 -13.02 -17.17 -9.99
C GLY A 222 -14.46 -17.67 -10.21
N LYS A 223 -15.46 -16.93 -9.73
CA LYS A 223 -16.88 -17.15 -9.99
C LYS A 223 -17.45 -15.98 -10.78
N GLU A 224 -17.00 -14.78 -10.44
CA GLU A 224 -17.44 -13.53 -11.03
C GLU A 224 -16.22 -12.70 -11.45
N ARG A 225 -16.27 -12.12 -12.65
CA ARG A 225 -15.33 -11.10 -13.13
C ARG A 225 -16.12 -9.83 -13.40
N THR A 226 -15.86 -8.79 -12.61
CA THR A 226 -16.57 -7.51 -12.67
C THR A 226 -15.61 -6.40 -13.02
N ALA A 227 -15.91 -5.64 -14.07
CA ALA A 227 -15.14 -4.46 -14.47
C ALA A 227 -15.84 -3.17 -14.04
N GLN A 228 -15.05 -2.16 -13.69
CA GLN A 228 -15.49 -0.80 -13.39
C GLN A 228 -14.64 0.20 -14.17
N SER A 229 -15.27 1.00 -15.00
CA SER A 229 -14.62 2.11 -15.70
C SER A 229 -14.34 3.27 -14.74
N ILE A 230 -13.37 4.12 -15.09
CA ILE A 230 -13.11 5.37 -14.35
C ILE A 230 -14.27 6.35 -14.47
N PHE A 231 -14.40 7.22 -13.46
CA PHE A 231 -15.15 8.47 -13.61
C PHE A 231 -14.22 9.52 -14.22
N LYS A 232 -14.64 10.14 -15.34
CA LYS A 232 -13.82 11.13 -16.03
C LYS A 232 -13.72 12.40 -15.19
N VAL A 233 -12.55 12.65 -14.64
CA VAL A 233 -12.21 13.85 -13.89
C VAL A 233 -10.94 14.46 -14.47
N LYS A 234 -10.74 15.78 -14.28
CA LYS A 234 -9.47 16.40 -14.60
C LYS A 234 -8.50 16.09 -13.47
N ALA A 235 -7.61 15.12 -13.68
CA ALA A 235 -6.57 14.80 -12.72
C ALA A 235 -5.62 16.01 -12.58
N VAL A 236 -5.33 16.38 -11.33
CA VAL A 236 -4.34 17.42 -10.98
C VAL A 236 -3.05 16.73 -10.54
N ASP A 237 -3.19 15.67 -9.74
CA ASP A 237 -2.09 14.83 -9.25
C ASP A 237 -2.62 13.39 -9.13
N THR A 238 -1.84 12.43 -9.60
CA THR A 238 -2.16 10.99 -9.53
C THR A 238 -1.34 10.26 -8.46
N THR A 239 -0.55 10.98 -7.68
CA THR A 239 0.20 10.41 -6.55
C THR A 239 -0.77 9.76 -5.57
N ALA A 240 -0.43 8.57 -5.10
CA ALA A 240 -1.25 7.77 -4.18
C ALA A 240 -2.67 7.40 -4.69
N ALA A 241 -2.97 7.53 -6.00
CA ALA A 241 -4.28 7.12 -6.54
C ALA A 241 -4.56 5.63 -6.28
N GLY A 242 -3.58 4.75 -6.45
CA GLY A 242 -3.70 3.32 -6.14
C GLY A 242 -3.89 3.03 -4.65
N ASP A 243 -3.24 3.82 -3.77
CA ASP A 243 -3.41 3.70 -2.32
C ASP A 243 -4.81 4.18 -1.90
N THR A 244 -5.30 5.25 -2.51
CA THR A 244 -6.66 5.77 -2.30
C THR A 244 -7.69 4.75 -2.77
N PHE A 245 -7.53 4.21 -3.97
CA PHE A 245 -8.38 3.13 -4.50
C PHE A 245 -8.43 1.95 -3.51
N THR A 246 -7.27 1.49 -3.03
CA THR A 246 -7.18 0.39 -2.06
C THR A 246 -7.98 0.70 -0.80
N GLY A 247 -7.81 1.88 -0.21
CA GLY A 247 -8.50 2.29 1.01
C GLY A 247 -10.03 2.28 0.87
N TYR A 248 -10.54 2.87 -0.20
CA TYR A 248 -11.98 2.93 -0.45
C TYR A 248 -12.58 1.57 -0.82
N PHE A 249 -11.87 0.75 -1.59
CA PHE A 249 -12.29 -0.61 -1.93
C PHE A 249 -12.41 -1.50 -0.70
N VAL A 250 -11.36 -1.55 0.12
CA VAL A 250 -11.31 -2.39 1.33
C VAL A 250 -12.37 -1.95 2.35
N THR A 251 -12.53 -0.64 2.56
CA THR A 251 -13.56 -0.14 3.48
C THR A 251 -14.97 -0.46 3.02
N ALA A 252 -15.25 -0.38 1.70
CA ALA A 252 -16.54 -0.78 1.17
C ALA A 252 -16.86 -2.25 1.43
N LEU A 253 -15.86 -3.14 1.27
CA LEU A 253 -16.03 -4.55 1.63
C LEU A 253 -16.25 -4.75 3.14
N ALA A 254 -15.56 -3.97 3.99
CA ALA A 254 -15.74 -4.01 5.44
C ALA A 254 -17.14 -3.56 5.89
N GLU A 255 -17.80 -2.70 5.11
CA GLU A 255 -19.20 -2.30 5.27
C GLU A 255 -20.20 -3.36 4.75
N GLY A 256 -19.72 -4.46 4.17
CA GLY A 256 -20.58 -5.53 3.61
C GLY A 256 -21.08 -5.24 2.20
N ARG A 257 -20.51 -4.28 1.48
CA ARG A 257 -20.87 -4.02 0.08
C ARG A 257 -20.36 -5.13 -0.84
N THR A 258 -21.03 -5.30 -1.96
CA THR A 258 -20.59 -6.23 -3.01
C THR A 258 -19.29 -5.74 -3.67
N PRO A 259 -18.49 -6.65 -4.28
CA PRO A 259 -17.29 -6.25 -5.01
C PRO A 259 -17.54 -5.19 -6.09
N ALA A 260 -18.66 -5.28 -6.80
CA ALA A 260 -19.06 -4.29 -7.81
C ALA A 260 -19.26 -2.88 -7.20
N GLU A 261 -19.97 -2.82 -6.06
CA GLU A 261 -20.17 -1.55 -5.34
C GLU A 261 -18.86 -1.02 -4.76
N ALA A 262 -17.98 -1.92 -4.29
CA ALA A 262 -16.65 -1.56 -3.78
C ALA A 262 -15.76 -0.98 -4.89
N LEU A 263 -15.72 -1.61 -6.08
CA LEU A 263 -15.01 -1.07 -7.24
C LEU A 263 -15.54 0.31 -7.64
N LYS A 264 -16.87 0.46 -7.72
CA LYS A 264 -17.49 1.73 -8.06
C LYS A 264 -17.13 2.84 -7.08
N ARG A 265 -17.12 2.55 -5.78
CA ARG A 265 -16.73 3.52 -4.73
C ARG A 265 -15.25 3.88 -4.80
N ALA A 266 -14.40 2.93 -5.11
CA ALA A 266 -12.96 3.13 -5.22
C ALA A 266 -12.55 3.90 -6.48
N ALA A 267 -13.37 3.86 -7.54
CA ALA A 267 -13.13 4.55 -8.80
C ALA A 267 -13.58 6.03 -8.78
N GLY A 268 -14.39 6.46 -7.80
CA GLY A 268 -14.94 7.83 -7.66
C GLY A 268 -14.25 8.62 -6.58
#